data_b6553212cb663d5230dcc4c4cf9c8231
#
_entry.id   b6553212cb663d5230dcc4c4cf9c8231
#
_cell.length_a   1.000
_cell.length_b   1.000
_cell.length_c   1.000
_cell.angle_alpha   90.00
_cell.angle_beta   90.00
_cell.angle_gamma   90.00
#
_symmetry.space_group_name_H-M   'P 1'
#
loop_
_entity.id
_entity.type
_entity.pdbx_description
1 polymer ?
#
loop_
_entity_poly.entity_id
_entity_poly.type
_entity_poly.pdbx_seq_one_letter_code
_entity_poly.pdbx_strand_id
1 'polypeptide(L)'
;MKKKLLALVCALALTVTLVGCALSTPDTVGKIGDFEVTSGLYLLAQYDAYQQAAQLADSEQDTSKANSFLKATITTDADTGETAVVKDYVAQKTLETLQTLAAVDARFTELGGELTEEQKSAADSYAQQLMDNYGDAYTANGIGLETLKLFQQLQYKHTLLLDLVYGKNGETPVEDGELTEHLDSTMYEIGFITVPLYNTSTFAFATDDQKAEMLSLAQKAADSYNAAVPEDASSQLTAFNNIASSALTDICAVLDAEVPSTSTLQTDLLGESDLTDAFTQEGAADTLRGLAYGQAAAIQYSGYALMLAVRLDPLGVSSLDALRSQILSDMKGEELNDALAAYGAQLNNTLSSSAMSKLPASKIVNDTSANS
;
A
#
# COMPACT_ATOMS: atom_id res chain seq x y z
N MET A 1 9.35 54.74 -28.32
CA MET A 1 8.96 53.60 -29.19
C MET A 1 8.48 52.46 -28.32
N LYS A 2 7.25 52.52 -27.96
CA LYS A 2 6.50 51.52 -27.20
C LYS A 2 5.53 50.87 -28.15
N LYS A 3 5.30 49.58 -28.07
CA LYS A 3 4.39 48.73 -28.82
C LYS A 3 5.17 47.72 -29.70
N LYS A 4 5.36 46.50 -29.12
CA LYS A 4 5.38 45.19 -29.79
C LYS A 4 6.07 44.17 -28.86
N LEU A 5 5.35 43.82 -27.77
CA LEU A 5 5.70 42.67 -26.94
C LEU A 5 4.41 42.20 -26.19
N LEU A 6 3.39 41.91 -26.98
CA LEU A 6 2.14 41.36 -26.45
C LEU A 6 1.48 40.49 -27.52
N ALA A 7 2.15 39.45 -27.96
CA ALA A 7 1.54 38.46 -28.84
C ALA A 7 2.45 37.21 -28.95
N LEU A 8 2.72 36.51 -27.86
CA LEU A 8 3.35 35.16 -27.94
C LEU A 8 3.09 34.35 -26.65
N VAL A 9 1.87 34.28 -26.18
CA VAL A 9 1.49 33.39 -25.06
C VAL A 9 0.22 32.59 -25.38
N CYS A 10 -0.20 32.52 -26.62
CA CYS A 10 -1.38 31.72 -27.01
C CYS A 10 -1.08 30.90 -28.24
N ALA A 11 -0.24 29.87 -28.16
CA ALA A 11 -0.22 28.80 -29.16
C ALA A 11 0.73 27.67 -28.73
N LEU A 12 0.35 26.88 -27.76
CA LEU A 12 0.87 25.51 -27.60
C LEU A 12 -0.29 24.62 -27.13
N ALA A 13 -1.37 24.66 -27.89
CA ALA A 13 -2.28 23.53 -27.98
C ALA A 13 -1.59 22.51 -28.90
N LEU A 14 -0.82 21.62 -28.33
CA LEU A 14 -0.29 20.47 -29.03
C LEU A 14 -1.45 19.50 -29.30
N THR A 15 -2.01 19.63 -30.48
CA THR A 15 -2.88 18.63 -31.08
C THR A 15 -2.04 17.39 -31.36
N VAL A 16 -2.09 16.41 -30.46
CA VAL A 16 -1.72 15.04 -30.79
C VAL A 16 -2.88 14.45 -31.57
N THR A 17 -2.80 14.55 -32.89
CA THR A 17 -3.71 13.84 -33.79
C THR A 17 -3.33 12.37 -33.82
N LEU A 18 -3.91 11.56 -32.95
CA LEU A 18 -4.01 10.14 -33.16
C LEU A 18 -5.04 9.88 -34.27
N VAL A 19 -4.54 9.45 -35.42
CA VAL A 19 -5.38 8.97 -36.56
C VAL A 19 -5.92 7.59 -36.21
N GLY A 20 -7.12 7.59 -35.62
CA GLY A 20 -7.96 6.43 -35.42
C GLY A 20 -9.29 6.95 -34.90
N CYS A 21 -10.41 6.66 -35.56
CA CYS A 21 -11.77 7.18 -35.40
C CYS A 21 -12.03 7.89 -34.06
N ALA A 22 -11.82 9.19 -34.02
CA ALA A 22 -11.90 9.99 -32.79
C ALA A 22 -13.37 10.23 -32.41
N LEU A 23 -13.91 9.34 -31.60
CA LEU A 23 -14.86 9.77 -30.59
C LEU A 23 -14.05 10.69 -29.65
N SER A 24 -14.33 11.99 -29.62
CA SER A 24 -13.64 12.92 -28.75
C SER A 24 -13.80 12.45 -27.30
N THR A 25 -12.68 12.05 -26.67
CA THR A 25 -12.67 11.76 -25.22
C THR A 25 -13.09 13.02 -24.50
N PRO A 26 -14.12 13.01 -23.65
CA PRO A 26 -14.48 14.18 -22.88
C PRO A 26 -13.36 14.53 -21.89
N ASP A 27 -13.17 15.80 -21.56
CA ASP A 27 -12.17 16.21 -20.55
C ASP A 27 -12.60 15.77 -19.13
N THR A 28 -13.90 15.75 -18.88
CA THR A 28 -14.50 15.37 -17.59
C THR A 28 -15.73 14.47 -17.82
N VAL A 29 -16.00 13.61 -16.85
CA VAL A 29 -17.22 12.79 -16.82
C VAL A 29 -18.32 13.38 -15.92
N GLY A 30 -18.06 14.48 -15.23
CA GLY A 30 -19.04 15.18 -14.37
C GLY A 30 -18.47 15.50 -13.00
N LYS A 31 -19.35 15.60 -11.99
CA LYS A 31 -18.96 15.96 -10.62
C LYS A 31 -19.60 15.04 -9.59
N ILE A 32 -18.92 14.92 -8.44
CA ILE A 32 -19.46 14.35 -7.20
C ILE A 32 -19.26 15.41 -6.12
N GLY A 33 -20.37 15.97 -5.61
CA GLY A 33 -20.30 17.23 -4.87
C GLY A 33 -19.72 18.34 -5.75
N ASP A 34 -18.72 19.04 -5.24
CA ASP A 34 -17.95 20.05 -5.99
C ASP A 34 -16.73 19.48 -6.72
N PHE A 35 -16.35 18.23 -6.40
CA PHE A 35 -15.19 17.55 -6.98
C PHE A 35 -15.44 17.21 -8.45
N GLU A 36 -14.57 17.72 -9.33
CA GLU A 36 -14.61 17.44 -10.75
C GLU A 36 -13.92 16.12 -11.07
N VAL A 37 -14.65 15.17 -11.66
CA VAL A 37 -14.12 13.88 -12.09
C VAL A 37 -13.63 13.98 -13.52
N THR A 38 -12.32 14.08 -13.70
CA THR A 38 -11.69 14.06 -15.03
C THR A 38 -11.83 12.67 -15.68
N SER A 39 -11.79 12.62 -17.02
CA SER A 39 -11.82 11.34 -17.74
C SER A 39 -10.62 10.44 -17.36
N GLY A 40 -9.44 11.03 -17.12
CA GLY A 40 -8.27 10.30 -16.65
C GLY A 40 -8.50 9.62 -15.30
N LEU A 41 -9.06 10.37 -14.32
CA LEU A 41 -9.34 9.82 -13.00
C LEU A 41 -10.44 8.73 -13.03
N TYR A 42 -11.47 8.91 -13.88
CA TYR A 42 -12.46 7.87 -14.11
C TYR A 42 -11.83 6.60 -14.70
N LEU A 43 -10.94 6.73 -15.68
CA LEU A 43 -10.22 5.59 -16.28
C LEU A 43 -9.29 4.92 -15.28
N LEU A 44 -8.61 5.69 -14.42
CA LEU A 44 -7.76 5.14 -13.37
C LEU A 44 -8.58 4.31 -12.36
N ALA A 45 -9.68 4.87 -11.85
CA ALA A 45 -10.57 4.15 -10.94
C ALA A 45 -11.19 2.89 -11.59
N GLN A 46 -11.53 2.97 -12.89
CA GLN A 46 -12.07 1.84 -13.63
C GLN A 46 -11.01 0.74 -13.88
N TYR A 47 -9.77 1.14 -14.18
CA TYR A 47 -8.65 0.22 -14.34
C TYR A 47 -8.32 -0.48 -13.03
N ASP A 48 -8.26 0.25 -11.92
CA ASP A 48 -8.02 -0.31 -10.59
C ASP A 48 -9.12 -1.30 -10.18
N ALA A 49 -10.39 -0.94 -10.37
CA ALA A 49 -11.53 -1.84 -10.12
C ALA A 49 -11.47 -3.12 -10.99
N TYR A 50 -10.98 -3.00 -12.22
CA TYR A 50 -10.77 -4.16 -13.09
C TYR A 50 -9.64 -5.05 -12.59
N GLN A 51 -8.52 -4.48 -12.11
CA GLN A 51 -7.43 -5.25 -11.53
C GLN A 51 -7.86 -5.97 -10.25
N GLN A 52 -8.65 -5.33 -9.39
CA GLN A 52 -9.25 -6.00 -8.23
C GLN A 52 -10.13 -7.19 -8.65
N ALA A 53 -10.99 -7.02 -9.66
CA ALA A 53 -11.78 -8.12 -10.20
C ALA A 53 -10.90 -9.25 -10.77
N ALA A 54 -9.77 -8.90 -11.42
CA ALA A 54 -8.84 -9.88 -11.98
C ALA A 54 -8.11 -10.70 -10.91
N GLN A 55 -7.88 -10.14 -9.72
CA GLN A 55 -7.33 -10.87 -8.56
C GLN A 55 -8.33 -11.89 -7.97
N LEU A 56 -9.62 -11.63 -8.13
CA LEU A 56 -10.70 -12.53 -7.69
C LEU A 56 -11.07 -13.57 -8.75
N ALA A 57 -10.41 -13.56 -9.90
CA ALA A 57 -10.71 -14.46 -11.02
C ALA A 57 -10.22 -15.88 -10.72
N ASP A 58 -11.03 -16.86 -11.13
CA ASP A 58 -10.61 -18.26 -11.17
C ASP A 58 -9.50 -18.47 -12.21
N SER A 59 -8.65 -19.48 -12.00
CA SER A 59 -7.50 -19.78 -12.86
C SER A 59 -7.87 -20.08 -14.34
N GLU A 60 -9.13 -20.41 -14.62
CA GLU A 60 -9.64 -20.67 -15.96
C GLU A 60 -10.12 -19.39 -16.68
N GLN A 61 -10.22 -18.26 -15.98
CA GLN A 61 -10.72 -17.00 -16.50
C GLN A 61 -9.57 -16.19 -17.13
N ASP A 62 -9.70 -15.88 -18.42
CA ASP A 62 -8.70 -15.07 -19.14
C ASP A 62 -8.95 -13.58 -18.90
N THR A 63 -8.25 -13.03 -17.91
CA THR A 63 -8.35 -11.61 -17.51
C THR A 63 -7.72 -10.65 -18.53
N SER A 64 -6.92 -11.14 -19.51
CA SER A 64 -6.35 -10.30 -20.57
C SER A 64 -7.38 -9.88 -21.62
N LYS A 65 -8.51 -10.59 -21.69
CA LYS A 65 -9.60 -10.33 -22.65
C LYS A 65 -10.77 -9.61 -22.00
N ALA A 66 -10.69 -8.30 -21.83
CA ALA A 66 -11.69 -7.50 -21.14
C ALA A 66 -13.15 -7.79 -21.58
N ASN A 67 -13.42 -7.90 -22.89
CA ASN A 67 -14.77 -8.16 -23.40
C ASN A 67 -15.38 -9.50 -22.93
N SER A 68 -14.58 -10.53 -22.72
CA SER A 68 -15.04 -11.83 -22.19
C SER A 68 -15.06 -11.83 -20.67
N PHE A 69 -14.00 -11.30 -20.04
CA PHE A 69 -13.89 -11.27 -18.58
C PHE A 69 -15.00 -10.43 -17.93
N LEU A 70 -15.39 -9.29 -18.50
CA LEU A 70 -16.50 -8.48 -18.00
C LEU A 70 -17.86 -9.21 -17.96
N LYS A 71 -17.99 -10.36 -18.65
CA LYS A 71 -19.19 -11.20 -18.61
C LYS A 71 -19.07 -12.37 -17.64
N ALA A 72 -17.90 -12.60 -17.10
CA ALA A 72 -17.65 -13.67 -16.14
C ALA A 72 -18.27 -13.32 -14.78
N THR A 73 -18.40 -14.33 -13.94
CA THR A 73 -18.79 -14.20 -12.54
C THR A 73 -17.57 -14.49 -11.69
N ILE A 74 -17.33 -13.66 -10.67
CA ILE A 74 -16.27 -13.82 -9.69
C ILE A 74 -16.86 -14.01 -8.30
N THR A 75 -16.15 -14.68 -7.41
CA THR A 75 -16.51 -14.79 -5.99
C THR A 75 -15.93 -13.56 -5.28
N THR A 76 -16.80 -12.73 -4.73
CA THR A 76 -16.41 -11.46 -4.07
C THR A 76 -16.12 -11.66 -2.57
N ASP A 77 -16.63 -12.73 -1.99
CA ASP A 77 -16.38 -13.11 -0.62
C ASP A 77 -16.31 -14.66 -0.55
N ALA A 78 -15.13 -15.16 -0.19
CA ALA A 78 -14.88 -16.61 -0.14
C ALA A 78 -15.59 -17.29 1.03
N ASP A 79 -15.82 -16.58 2.14
CA ASP A 79 -16.44 -17.13 3.36
C ASP A 79 -17.96 -17.26 3.20
N THR A 80 -18.59 -16.28 2.59
CA THR A 80 -20.04 -16.28 2.33
C THR A 80 -20.42 -16.91 1.00
N GLY A 81 -19.48 -17.02 0.06
CA GLY A 81 -19.72 -17.46 -1.31
C GLY A 81 -20.47 -16.42 -2.15
N GLU A 82 -20.45 -15.14 -1.77
CA GLU A 82 -21.06 -14.07 -2.54
C GLU A 82 -20.38 -13.94 -3.90
N THR A 83 -21.17 -13.72 -4.95
CA THR A 83 -20.66 -13.60 -6.32
C THR A 83 -21.20 -12.37 -7.02
N ALA A 84 -20.43 -11.84 -7.97
CA ALA A 84 -20.84 -10.72 -8.81
C ALA A 84 -20.43 -10.94 -10.27
N VAL A 85 -21.19 -10.37 -11.22
CA VAL A 85 -20.74 -10.25 -12.59
C VAL A 85 -19.65 -9.17 -12.65
N VAL A 86 -18.49 -9.49 -13.24
CA VAL A 86 -17.32 -8.60 -13.29
C VAL A 86 -17.67 -7.19 -13.77
N LYS A 87 -18.50 -7.05 -14.80
CA LYS A 87 -18.94 -5.73 -15.31
C LYS A 87 -19.61 -4.89 -14.22
N ASP A 88 -20.48 -5.50 -13.43
CA ASP A 88 -21.24 -4.78 -12.41
C ASP A 88 -20.34 -4.48 -11.20
N TYR A 89 -19.46 -5.41 -10.82
CA TYR A 89 -18.43 -5.19 -9.82
C TYR A 89 -17.51 -4.02 -10.19
N VAL A 90 -16.95 -4.00 -11.41
CA VAL A 90 -16.09 -2.91 -11.89
C VAL A 90 -16.83 -1.58 -11.88
N ALA A 91 -18.08 -1.54 -12.34
CA ALA A 91 -18.86 -0.30 -12.34
C ALA A 91 -19.13 0.22 -10.91
N GLN A 92 -19.45 -0.67 -9.99
CA GLN A 92 -19.68 -0.34 -8.58
C GLN A 92 -18.40 0.17 -7.92
N LYS A 93 -17.29 -0.58 -8.02
CA LYS A 93 -16.00 -0.21 -7.42
C LYS A 93 -15.45 1.09 -8.00
N THR A 94 -15.60 1.32 -9.31
CA THR A 94 -15.25 2.60 -9.93
C THR A 94 -16.01 3.76 -9.27
N LEU A 95 -17.33 3.61 -9.07
CA LEU A 95 -18.14 4.67 -8.44
C LEU A 95 -17.75 4.87 -6.97
N GLU A 96 -17.59 3.81 -6.20
CA GLU A 96 -17.17 3.85 -4.80
C GLU A 96 -15.82 4.59 -4.65
N THR A 97 -14.82 4.24 -5.46
CA THR A 97 -13.51 4.91 -5.47
C THR A 97 -13.65 6.41 -5.75
N LEU A 98 -14.40 6.79 -6.78
CA LEU A 98 -14.59 8.20 -7.12
C LEU A 98 -15.34 8.98 -6.02
N GLN A 99 -16.31 8.36 -5.36
CA GLN A 99 -17.03 8.94 -4.23
C GLN A 99 -16.10 9.14 -3.03
N THR A 100 -15.25 8.17 -2.73
CA THR A 100 -14.25 8.29 -1.65
C THR A 100 -13.23 9.39 -1.96
N LEU A 101 -12.73 9.48 -3.19
CA LEU A 101 -11.80 10.56 -3.58
C LEU A 101 -12.45 11.95 -3.47
N ALA A 102 -13.72 12.07 -3.85
CA ALA A 102 -14.48 13.31 -3.68
C ALA A 102 -14.70 13.65 -2.20
N ALA A 103 -14.94 12.63 -1.35
CA ALA A 103 -15.06 12.79 0.09
C ALA A 103 -13.76 13.25 0.73
N VAL A 104 -12.64 12.66 0.33
CA VAL A 104 -11.28 13.06 0.78
C VAL A 104 -11.04 14.54 0.47
N ASP A 105 -11.29 14.97 -0.77
CA ASP A 105 -11.08 16.36 -1.19
C ASP A 105 -11.96 17.34 -0.41
N ALA A 106 -13.24 17.00 -0.27
CA ALA A 106 -14.23 17.83 0.43
C ALA A 106 -13.88 17.93 1.93
N ARG A 107 -13.68 16.80 2.62
CA ARG A 107 -13.39 16.79 4.07
C ARG A 107 -12.06 17.46 4.39
N PHE A 108 -11.02 17.24 3.56
CA PHE A 108 -9.74 17.91 3.71
C PHE A 108 -9.88 19.43 3.63
N THR A 109 -10.68 19.93 2.67
CA THR A 109 -10.95 21.35 2.50
C THR A 109 -11.81 21.92 3.66
N GLU A 110 -12.85 21.19 4.08
CA GLU A 110 -13.73 21.59 5.21
C GLU A 110 -12.97 21.73 6.53
N LEU A 111 -11.98 20.86 6.76
CA LEU A 111 -11.13 20.90 7.95
C LEU A 111 -9.97 21.90 7.83
N GLY A 112 -9.92 22.68 6.75
CA GLY A 112 -8.90 23.70 6.52
C GLY A 112 -7.53 23.12 6.15
N GLY A 113 -7.50 21.90 5.63
CA GLY A 113 -6.27 21.26 5.19
C GLY A 113 -5.73 21.91 3.92
N GLU A 114 -4.42 22.06 3.85
CA GLU A 114 -3.68 22.54 2.68
C GLU A 114 -2.43 21.70 2.48
N LEU A 115 -2.19 21.21 1.25
CA LEU A 115 -0.93 20.56 0.92
C LEU A 115 0.18 21.60 0.78
N THR A 116 1.29 21.37 1.47
CA THR A 116 2.51 22.18 1.27
C THR A 116 3.11 21.95 -0.12
N GLU A 117 3.95 22.86 -0.58
CA GLU A 117 4.64 22.68 -1.86
C GLU A 117 5.58 21.46 -1.85
N GLU A 118 6.15 21.11 -0.69
CA GLU A 118 6.95 19.91 -0.51
C GLU A 118 6.12 18.64 -0.70
N GLN A 119 4.93 18.58 -0.09
CA GLN A 119 4.00 17.44 -0.22
C GLN A 119 3.49 17.29 -1.66
N LYS A 120 3.15 18.39 -2.32
CA LYS A 120 2.79 18.38 -3.75
C LYS A 120 3.94 17.86 -4.62
N SER A 121 5.16 18.35 -4.37
CA SER A 121 6.35 17.91 -5.10
C SER A 121 6.67 16.43 -4.86
N ALA A 122 6.48 15.94 -3.64
CA ALA A 122 6.63 14.51 -3.32
C ALA A 122 5.58 13.65 -4.04
N ALA A 123 4.31 14.07 -4.03
CA ALA A 123 3.23 13.43 -4.77
C ALA A 123 3.52 13.37 -6.27
N ASP A 124 3.96 14.49 -6.85
CA ASP A 124 4.31 14.59 -8.28
C ASP A 124 5.51 13.71 -8.64
N SER A 125 6.50 13.61 -7.75
CA SER A 125 7.67 12.75 -7.93
C SER A 125 7.31 11.27 -7.88
N TYR A 126 6.41 10.89 -6.97
CA TYR A 126 5.92 9.52 -6.90
C TYR A 126 5.06 9.16 -8.13
N ALA A 127 4.20 10.08 -8.58
CA ALA A 127 3.45 9.91 -9.82
C ALA A 127 4.37 9.72 -11.04
N GLN A 128 5.51 10.43 -11.09
CA GLN A 128 6.51 10.25 -12.14
C GLN A 128 7.15 8.86 -12.06
N GLN A 129 7.51 8.38 -10.86
CA GLN A 129 8.06 7.02 -10.68
C GLN A 129 7.06 5.94 -11.13
N LEU A 130 5.76 6.10 -10.82
CA LEU A 130 4.72 5.19 -11.31
C LEU A 130 4.64 5.20 -12.84
N MET A 131 4.73 6.38 -13.46
CA MET A 131 4.73 6.50 -14.91
C MET A 131 5.99 5.90 -15.55
N ASP A 132 7.16 6.05 -14.91
CA ASP A 132 8.43 5.48 -15.40
C ASP A 132 8.43 3.95 -15.30
N ASN A 133 7.81 3.38 -14.26
CA ASN A 133 7.79 1.93 -14.02
C ASN A 133 6.64 1.21 -14.75
N TYR A 134 5.47 1.86 -14.88
CA TYR A 134 4.24 1.24 -15.37
C TYR A 134 3.55 2.05 -16.48
N GLY A 135 4.26 2.99 -17.10
CA GLY A 135 3.69 3.95 -18.03
C GLY A 135 3.04 3.34 -19.27
N ASP A 136 3.54 2.20 -19.75
CA ASP A 136 2.94 1.48 -20.86
C ASP A 136 1.53 1.01 -20.53
N ALA A 137 1.33 0.43 -19.32
CA ALA A 137 0.02 -0.03 -18.85
C ALA A 137 -0.94 1.14 -18.65
N TYR A 138 -0.49 2.22 -18.02
CA TYR A 138 -1.30 3.42 -17.81
C TYR A 138 -1.69 4.09 -19.12
N THR A 139 -0.73 4.30 -20.01
CA THR A 139 -0.96 4.97 -21.32
C THR A 139 -1.89 4.16 -22.22
N ALA A 140 -1.74 2.82 -22.24
CA ALA A 140 -2.62 1.93 -22.99
C ALA A 140 -4.09 2.04 -22.52
N ASN A 141 -4.30 2.42 -21.26
CA ASN A 141 -5.63 2.64 -20.66
C ASN A 141 -6.06 4.12 -20.64
N GLY A 142 -5.33 5.02 -21.31
CA GLY A 142 -5.66 6.44 -21.40
C GLY A 142 -5.41 7.23 -20.11
N ILE A 143 -4.58 6.69 -19.22
CA ILE A 143 -4.21 7.31 -17.94
C ILE A 143 -2.88 8.05 -18.14
N GLY A 144 -2.89 9.38 -18.02
CA GLY A 144 -1.71 10.21 -18.16
C GLY A 144 -1.09 10.62 -16.84
N LEU A 145 0.13 11.18 -16.90
CA LEU A 145 0.90 11.64 -15.73
C LEU A 145 0.11 12.61 -14.85
N GLU A 146 -0.61 13.57 -15.43
CA GLU A 146 -1.38 14.56 -14.66
C GLU A 146 -2.52 13.91 -13.85
N THR A 147 -3.08 12.79 -14.34
CA THR A 147 -4.05 11.99 -13.57
C THR A 147 -3.37 11.33 -12.35
N LEU A 148 -2.19 10.75 -12.54
CA LEU A 148 -1.44 10.14 -11.45
C LEU A 148 -1.03 11.17 -10.40
N LYS A 149 -0.60 12.38 -10.82
CA LYS A 149 -0.29 13.47 -9.90
C LYS A 149 -1.51 13.88 -9.05
N LEU A 150 -2.65 14.09 -9.70
CA LEU A 150 -3.90 14.40 -8.99
C LEU A 150 -4.25 13.28 -7.99
N PHE A 151 -4.16 12.03 -8.41
CA PHE A 151 -4.44 10.89 -7.55
C PHE A 151 -3.48 10.84 -6.36
N GLN A 152 -2.17 11.01 -6.57
CA GLN A 152 -1.20 11.02 -5.47
C GLN A 152 -1.41 12.18 -4.50
N GLN A 153 -1.79 13.36 -4.98
CA GLN A 153 -2.16 14.48 -4.10
C GLN A 153 -3.40 14.17 -3.25
N LEU A 154 -4.39 13.45 -3.80
CA LEU A 154 -5.55 12.97 -3.03
C LEU A 154 -5.15 11.92 -1.98
N GLN A 155 -4.19 11.03 -2.28
CA GLN A 155 -3.65 10.10 -1.29
C GLN A 155 -2.94 10.84 -0.14
N TYR A 156 -2.17 11.88 -0.43
CA TYR A 156 -1.59 12.73 0.62
C TYR A 156 -2.66 13.41 1.47
N LYS A 157 -3.73 13.95 0.86
CA LYS A 157 -4.86 14.51 1.61
C LYS A 157 -5.50 13.48 2.52
N HIS A 158 -5.72 12.26 2.01
CA HIS A 158 -6.26 11.16 2.80
C HIS A 158 -5.41 10.84 4.03
N THR A 159 -4.08 10.71 3.86
CA THR A 159 -3.15 10.47 4.97
C THR A 159 -3.21 11.60 6.02
N LEU A 160 -3.27 12.86 5.57
CA LEU A 160 -3.34 14.00 6.47
C LEU A 160 -4.70 14.14 7.18
N LEU A 161 -5.76 13.57 6.64
CA LEU A 161 -7.07 13.55 7.29
C LEU A 161 -7.06 12.82 8.63
N LEU A 162 -6.23 11.79 8.80
CA LEU A 162 -6.07 11.14 10.11
C LEU A 162 -5.69 12.13 11.20
N ASP A 163 -4.72 13.00 10.92
CA ASP A 163 -4.29 14.00 11.91
C ASP A 163 -5.30 15.14 12.05
N LEU A 164 -5.95 15.58 10.95
CA LEU A 164 -6.99 16.61 10.99
C LEU A 164 -8.25 16.17 11.74
N VAL A 165 -8.56 14.86 11.75
CA VAL A 165 -9.71 14.31 12.46
C VAL A 165 -9.33 13.85 13.86
N TYR A 166 -8.30 13.00 13.99
CA TYR A 166 -7.98 12.29 15.24
C TYR A 166 -6.69 12.75 15.91
N GLY A 167 -5.91 13.63 15.27
CA GLY A 167 -4.67 14.17 15.84
C GLY A 167 -4.94 15.06 17.04
N LYS A 168 -3.88 15.49 17.73
CA LYS A 168 -3.92 16.26 18.99
C LYS A 168 -4.78 17.52 18.94
N ASN A 169 -4.89 18.15 17.77
CA ASN A 169 -5.70 19.35 17.52
C ASN A 169 -6.81 19.07 16.49
N GLY A 170 -7.14 17.82 16.28
CA GLY A 170 -8.13 17.38 15.29
C GLY A 170 -9.59 17.65 15.72
N GLU A 171 -10.52 17.30 14.87
CA GLU A 171 -11.97 17.47 15.12
C GLU A 171 -12.45 16.59 16.29
N THR A 172 -11.93 15.37 16.40
CA THR A 172 -12.24 14.38 17.45
C THR A 172 -10.93 13.73 17.93
N PRO A 173 -10.11 14.47 18.72
CA PRO A 173 -8.76 14.04 19.04
C PRO A 173 -8.75 12.76 19.89
N VAL A 174 -7.79 11.87 19.60
CA VAL A 174 -7.48 10.71 20.45
C VAL A 174 -6.45 11.14 21.51
N GLU A 175 -6.75 10.85 22.75
CA GLU A 175 -5.92 11.23 23.90
C GLU A 175 -4.62 10.41 23.97
N ASP A 176 -3.55 10.98 24.52
CA ASP A 176 -2.24 10.32 24.62
C ASP A 176 -2.30 9.00 25.40
N GLY A 177 -3.20 8.90 26.38
CA GLY A 177 -3.43 7.67 27.16
C GLY A 177 -4.01 6.52 26.29
N GLU A 178 -4.96 6.84 25.42
CA GLU A 178 -5.58 5.86 24.51
C GLU A 178 -4.56 5.37 23.47
N LEU A 179 -3.73 6.29 22.94
CA LEU A 179 -2.65 5.94 22.01
C LEU A 179 -1.62 5.01 22.66
N THR A 180 -1.24 5.31 23.91
CA THR A 180 -0.28 4.47 24.64
C THR A 180 -0.86 3.09 24.94
N GLU A 181 -2.13 3.01 25.36
CA GLU A 181 -2.80 1.73 25.60
C GLU A 181 -2.89 0.88 24.34
N HIS A 182 -3.23 1.51 23.20
CA HIS A 182 -3.27 0.83 21.91
C HIS A 182 -1.88 0.34 21.48
N LEU A 183 -0.86 1.21 21.58
CA LEU A 183 0.52 0.88 21.26
C LEU A 183 1.01 -0.34 22.08
N ASP A 184 0.76 -0.34 23.38
CA ASP A 184 1.23 -1.40 24.29
C ASP A 184 0.49 -2.72 24.07
N SER A 185 -0.79 -2.69 23.67
CA SER A 185 -1.64 -3.87 23.61
C SER A 185 -1.71 -4.52 22.24
N THR A 186 -1.55 -3.77 21.14
CA THR A 186 -1.83 -4.23 19.76
C THR A 186 -0.71 -3.97 18.79
N MET A 187 0.37 -3.29 19.19
CA MET A 187 1.48 -2.99 18.28
C MET A 187 2.79 -3.60 18.79
N TYR A 188 3.69 -3.88 17.86
CA TYR A 188 4.91 -4.64 18.11
C TYR A 188 6.08 -3.95 17.44
N GLU A 189 6.87 -3.17 18.21
CA GLU A 189 8.15 -2.64 17.73
C GLU A 189 9.17 -3.75 17.69
N ILE A 190 9.74 -4.01 16.53
CA ILE A 190 10.72 -5.08 16.32
C ILE A 190 11.98 -4.57 15.62
N GLY A 191 13.13 -5.13 16.04
CA GLY A 191 14.33 -5.14 15.22
C GLY A 191 14.48 -6.53 14.61
N PHE A 192 14.71 -6.63 13.29
CA PHE A 192 14.75 -7.94 12.65
C PHE A 192 15.72 -8.03 11.47
N ILE A 193 16.15 -9.26 11.18
CA ILE A 193 16.92 -9.62 9.98
C ILE A 193 16.20 -10.78 9.30
N THR A 194 15.84 -10.59 8.03
CA THR A 194 15.21 -11.65 7.22
C THR A 194 16.26 -12.51 6.52
N VAL A 195 16.05 -13.82 6.53
CA VAL A 195 16.89 -14.82 5.86
C VAL A 195 16.02 -15.62 4.90
N PRO A 196 16.31 -15.64 3.58
CA PRO A 196 15.59 -16.45 2.61
C PRO A 196 15.76 -17.94 2.89
N LEU A 197 14.70 -18.73 2.75
CA LEU A 197 14.70 -20.19 2.77
C LEU A 197 14.91 -20.79 1.37
N TYR A 198 15.69 -20.11 0.57
CA TYR A 198 16.15 -20.56 -0.76
C TYR A 198 17.52 -19.95 -1.07
N ASN A 199 18.28 -20.63 -1.90
CA ASN A 199 19.55 -20.10 -2.39
C ASN A 199 19.27 -18.98 -3.42
N THR A 200 19.66 -17.75 -3.11
CA THR A 200 19.37 -16.56 -3.94
C THR A 200 20.07 -16.54 -5.30
N SER A 201 21.11 -17.37 -5.49
CA SER A 201 21.84 -17.48 -6.76
C SER A 201 21.23 -18.53 -7.70
N THR A 202 20.74 -19.64 -7.13
CA THR A 202 20.22 -20.78 -7.90
C THR A 202 18.70 -20.88 -7.87
N PHE A 203 18.04 -20.12 -7.00
CA PHE A 203 16.60 -20.18 -6.69
C PHE A 203 16.11 -21.54 -6.20
N ALA A 204 17.03 -22.40 -5.74
CA ALA A 204 16.68 -23.68 -5.15
C ALA A 204 16.14 -23.50 -3.73
N PHE A 205 14.92 -23.97 -3.48
CA PHE A 205 14.29 -23.91 -2.15
C PHE A 205 14.95 -24.88 -1.18
N ALA A 206 14.99 -24.47 0.10
CA ALA A 206 15.41 -25.33 1.20
C ALA A 206 14.47 -26.53 1.35
N THR A 207 15.03 -27.70 1.58
CA THR A 207 14.30 -28.87 2.05
C THR A 207 13.83 -28.67 3.49
N ASP A 208 12.87 -29.48 3.96
CA ASP A 208 12.37 -29.36 5.34
C ASP A 208 13.47 -29.60 6.39
N ASP A 209 14.42 -30.50 6.12
CA ASP A 209 15.57 -30.72 6.99
C ASP A 209 16.47 -29.47 7.02
N GLN A 210 16.75 -28.86 5.88
CA GLN A 210 17.52 -27.61 5.80
C GLN A 210 16.84 -26.44 6.50
N LYS A 211 15.52 -26.30 6.33
CA LYS A 211 14.73 -25.28 7.05
C LYS A 211 14.83 -25.46 8.56
N ALA A 212 14.70 -26.70 9.04
CA ALA A 212 14.82 -27.02 10.46
C ALA A 212 16.24 -26.72 11.00
N GLU A 213 17.28 -27.01 10.22
CA GLU A 213 18.65 -26.68 10.58
C GLU A 213 18.90 -25.18 10.63
N MET A 214 18.47 -24.43 9.59
CA MET A 214 18.56 -22.97 9.54
C MET A 214 17.83 -22.33 10.73
N LEU A 215 16.60 -22.78 11.03
CA LEU A 215 15.83 -22.30 12.18
C LEU A 215 16.54 -22.62 13.50
N SER A 216 17.14 -23.80 13.65
CA SER A 216 17.91 -24.16 14.84
C SER A 216 19.16 -23.29 15.05
N LEU A 217 19.87 -22.95 13.97
CA LEU A 217 21.02 -22.04 14.03
C LEU A 217 20.59 -20.62 14.40
N ALA A 218 19.50 -20.13 13.79
CA ALA A 218 18.91 -18.83 14.10
C ALA A 218 18.43 -18.78 15.56
N GLN A 219 17.78 -19.84 16.07
CA GLN A 219 17.34 -19.89 17.47
C GLN A 219 18.53 -19.86 18.45
N LYS A 220 19.63 -20.53 18.15
CA LYS A 220 20.85 -20.43 18.96
C LYS A 220 21.41 -19.02 19.03
N ALA A 221 21.31 -18.23 17.95
CA ALA A 221 21.69 -16.83 17.95
C ALA A 221 20.76 -16.01 18.85
N ALA A 222 19.43 -16.21 18.75
CA ALA A 222 18.45 -15.58 19.62
C ALA A 222 18.68 -15.95 21.10
N ASP A 223 18.95 -17.22 21.41
CA ASP A 223 19.24 -17.68 22.78
C ASP A 223 20.54 -17.05 23.31
N SER A 224 21.55 -16.90 22.46
CA SER A 224 22.82 -16.24 22.84
C SER A 224 22.61 -14.77 23.16
N TYR A 225 21.76 -14.08 22.42
CA TYR A 225 21.36 -12.71 22.73
C TYR A 225 20.55 -12.64 24.02
N ASN A 226 19.56 -13.52 24.20
CA ASN A 226 18.70 -13.56 25.39
C ASN A 226 19.46 -13.87 26.70
N ALA A 227 20.65 -14.45 26.60
CA ALA A 227 21.48 -14.72 27.77
C ALA A 227 22.06 -13.45 28.45
N ALA A 228 22.11 -12.31 27.73
CA ALA A 228 22.68 -11.05 28.22
C ALA A 228 22.01 -9.84 27.56
N VAL A 229 20.71 -9.68 27.79
CA VAL A 229 19.90 -8.57 27.24
C VAL A 229 20.29 -7.22 27.87
N PRO A 230 20.67 -6.20 27.08
CA PRO A 230 20.90 -4.86 27.59
C PRO A 230 19.64 -4.20 28.14
N GLU A 231 19.79 -3.17 28.98
CA GLU A 231 18.64 -2.51 29.61
C GLU A 231 17.88 -1.56 28.67
N ASP A 232 18.58 -0.83 27.79
CA ASP A 232 17.96 0.15 26.89
C ASP A 232 17.79 -0.37 25.46
N ALA A 233 16.75 0.09 24.76
CA ALA A 233 16.36 -0.38 23.44
C ALA A 233 17.46 -0.18 22.38
N SER A 234 18.22 0.91 22.42
CA SER A 234 19.30 1.17 21.45
C SER A 234 20.46 0.18 21.63
N SER A 235 20.84 -0.11 22.89
CA SER A 235 21.83 -1.13 23.19
C SER A 235 21.34 -2.54 22.87
N GLN A 236 20.04 -2.83 23.09
CA GLN A 236 19.38 -4.07 22.70
C GLN A 236 19.51 -4.29 21.21
N LEU A 237 19.15 -3.29 20.39
CA LEU A 237 19.21 -3.35 18.94
C LEU A 237 20.65 -3.56 18.43
N THR A 238 21.63 -2.86 19.03
CA THR A 238 23.05 -3.00 18.69
C THR A 238 23.59 -4.40 19.02
N ALA A 239 23.28 -4.92 20.22
CA ALA A 239 23.72 -6.24 20.66
C ALA A 239 23.06 -7.34 19.81
N PHE A 240 21.77 -7.21 19.54
CA PHE A 240 21.03 -8.11 18.65
C PHE A 240 21.64 -8.14 17.25
N ASN A 241 21.88 -6.99 16.63
CA ASN A 241 22.47 -6.91 15.30
C ASN A 241 23.83 -7.62 15.24
N ASN A 242 24.69 -7.41 16.23
CA ASN A 242 26.02 -8.04 16.26
C ASN A 242 25.94 -9.58 16.32
N ILE A 243 25.04 -10.12 17.13
CA ILE A 243 24.87 -11.56 17.29
C ILE A 243 24.17 -12.16 16.07
N ALA A 244 23.06 -11.56 15.64
CA ALA A 244 22.29 -12.06 14.50
C ALA A 244 23.10 -12.00 13.22
N SER A 245 23.78 -10.89 12.92
CA SER A 245 24.64 -10.77 11.72
C SER A 245 25.78 -11.77 11.72
N SER A 246 26.36 -12.08 12.90
CA SER A 246 27.42 -13.09 13.00
C SER A 246 26.92 -14.50 12.68
N ALA A 247 25.66 -14.80 12.94
CA ALA A 247 25.06 -16.11 12.68
C ALA A 247 24.65 -16.32 11.22
N LEU A 248 24.46 -15.24 10.43
CA LEU A 248 23.98 -15.33 9.05
C LEU A 248 24.85 -16.23 8.17
N THR A 249 26.16 -16.19 8.34
CA THR A 249 27.11 -17.02 7.55
C THR A 249 26.83 -18.50 7.73
N ASP A 250 26.66 -18.95 8.97
CA ASP A 250 26.40 -20.37 9.27
C ASP A 250 24.98 -20.77 8.81
N ILE A 251 23.99 -19.86 8.97
CA ILE A 251 22.61 -20.10 8.54
C ILE A 251 22.53 -20.24 7.02
N CYS A 252 23.16 -19.34 6.26
CA CYS A 252 23.14 -19.38 4.79
C CYS A 252 23.99 -20.53 4.23
N ALA A 253 25.06 -20.96 4.93
CA ALA A 253 25.90 -22.10 4.53
C ALA A 253 25.13 -23.43 4.46
N VAL A 254 24.01 -23.58 5.17
CA VAL A 254 23.12 -24.76 5.06
C VAL A 254 22.59 -24.94 3.63
N LEU A 255 22.49 -23.86 2.87
CA LEU A 255 22.05 -23.84 1.47
C LEU A 255 23.21 -23.69 0.48
N ASP A 256 24.46 -23.79 0.92
CA ASP A 256 25.65 -23.45 0.12
C ASP A 256 25.51 -22.03 -0.51
N ALA A 257 24.92 -21.08 0.24
CA ALA A 257 24.64 -19.72 -0.21
C ALA A 257 25.48 -18.67 0.54
N GLU A 258 25.80 -17.57 -0.15
CA GLU A 258 26.34 -16.38 0.48
C GLU A 258 25.24 -15.62 1.23
N VAL A 259 25.64 -14.83 2.24
CA VAL A 259 24.69 -13.94 2.95
C VAL A 259 24.16 -12.89 1.98
N PRO A 260 22.84 -12.81 1.75
CA PRO A 260 22.26 -11.79 0.87
C PRO A 260 22.53 -10.36 1.38
N SER A 261 22.81 -9.44 0.48
CA SER A 261 23.01 -8.03 0.84
C SER A 261 21.77 -7.37 1.47
N THR A 262 20.60 -7.98 1.28
CA THR A 262 19.32 -7.57 1.86
C THR A 262 19.11 -8.09 3.29
N SER A 263 19.89 -9.09 3.74
CA SER A 263 19.82 -9.63 5.10
C SER A 263 20.56 -8.70 6.07
N THR A 264 19.99 -7.53 6.29
CA THR A 264 20.48 -6.48 7.19
C THR A 264 19.45 -6.16 8.24
N LEU A 265 19.90 -5.58 9.38
CA LEU A 265 18.99 -5.15 10.42
C LEU A 265 18.01 -4.10 9.90
N GLN A 266 16.74 -4.34 10.16
CA GLN A 266 15.63 -3.44 9.92
C GLN A 266 14.85 -3.25 11.22
N THR A 267 14.08 -2.18 11.33
CA THR A 267 13.14 -1.95 12.43
C THR A 267 11.78 -1.63 11.84
N ASP A 268 10.73 -2.10 12.49
CA ASP A 268 9.35 -1.81 12.10
C ASP A 268 8.43 -1.86 13.32
N LEU A 269 7.37 -1.05 13.28
CA LEU A 269 6.27 -1.08 14.25
C LEU A 269 5.05 -1.71 13.58
N LEU A 270 4.79 -2.96 13.91
CA LEU A 270 3.73 -3.78 13.30
C LEU A 270 2.43 -3.70 14.10
N GLY A 271 1.30 -3.56 13.43
CA GLY A 271 -0.02 -3.77 14.00
C GLY A 271 -0.49 -5.23 13.87
N GLU A 272 -1.67 -5.54 14.40
CA GLU A 272 -2.25 -6.89 14.30
C GLU A 272 -2.56 -7.31 12.86
N SER A 273 -2.96 -6.39 11.99
CA SER A 273 -3.17 -6.64 10.57
C SER A 273 -1.86 -7.05 9.88
N ASP A 274 -0.77 -6.34 10.15
CA ASP A 274 0.55 -6.63 9.58
C ASP A 274 1.03 -8.03 9.96
N LEU A 275 0.78 -8.45 11.22
CA LEU A 275 1.09 -9.81 11.67
C LEU A 275 0.27 -10.86 10.94
N THR A 276 -1.00 -10.61 10.71
CA THR A 276 -1.88 -11.55 10.01
C THR A 276 -1.48 -11.71 8.55
N ASP A 277 -1.12 -10.62 7.90
CA ASP A 277 -0.80 -10.60 6.46
C ASP A 277 0.61 -11.13 6.17
N ALA A 278 1.61 -10.77 7.00
CA ALA A 278 2.99 -11.16 6.78
C ALA A 278 3.34 -12.54 7.34
N PHE A 279 2.70 -12.97 8.44
CA PHE A 279 3.04 -14.20 9.16
C PHE A 279 2.12 -15.35 8.75
N THR A 280 2.32 -15.88 7.57
CA THR A 280 1.47 -16.93 6.97
C THR A 280 1.75 -18.33 7.51
N GLN A 281 2.87 -18.53 8.24
CA GLN A 281 3.21 -19.82 8.85
C GLN A 281 2.48 -19.97 10.20
N GLU A 282 1.86 -21.12 10.43
CA GLU A 282 1.12 -21.41 11.66
C GLU A 282 1.96 -21.18 12.93
N GLY A 283 1.43 -20.42 13.88
CA GLY A 283 2.08 -20.08 15.17
C GLY A 283 3.20 -19.03 15.09
N ALA A 284 3.55 -18.54 13.90
CA ALA A 284 4.61 -17.56 13.74
C ALA A 284 4.26 -16.21 14.38
N ALA A 285 3.06 -15.70 14.12
CA ALA A 285 2.57 -14.46 14.76
C ALA A 285 2.48 -14.61 16.27
N ASP A 286 2.01 -15.76 16.78
CA ASP A 286 1.89 -16.01 18.22
C ASP A 286 3.28 -16.06 18.91
N THR A 287 4.29 -16.53 18.20
CA THR A 287 5.68 -16.48 18.71
C THR A 287 6.10 -15.02 18.92
N LEU A 288 5.83 -14.13 17.96
CA LEU A 288 6.17 -12.71 18.10
C LEU A 288 5.35 -12.02 19.21
N ARG A 289 4.03 -12.26 19.27
CA ARG A 289 3.17 -11.75 20.34
C ARG A 289 3.63 -12.15 21.72
N GLY A 290 4.18 -13.37 21.86
CA GLY A 290 4.65 -13.91 23.13
C GLY A 290 5.98 -13.35 23.63
N LEU A 291 6.73 -12.61 22.81
CA LEU A 291 8.01 -12.02 23.22
C LEU A 291 7.79 -10.87 24.21
N ALA A 292 8.54 -10.89 25.30
CA ALA A 292 8.65 -9.70 26.17
C ALA A 292 9.60 -8.67 25.54
N TYR A 293 9.55 -7.43 26.00
CA TYR A 293 10.48 -6.39 25.59
C TYR A 293 11.94 -6.81 25.82
N GLY A 294 12.79 -6.62 24.83
CA GLY A 294 14.18 -7.05 24.83
C GLY A 294 14.39 -8.52 24.51
N GLN A 295 13.37 -9.36 24.37
CA GLN A 295 13.55 -10.77 24.00
C GLN A 295 13.60 -10.96 22.48
N ALA A 296 14.45 -11.92 22.06
CA ALA A 296 14.61 -12.31 20.66
C ALA A 296 14.15 -13.75 20.42
N ALA A 297 13.70 -14.01 19.21
CA ALA A 297 13.38 -15.34 18.68
C ALA A 297 13.77 -15.48 17.21
N ALA A 298 13.91 -16.74 16.77
CA ALA A 298 13.91 -17.08 15.37
C ALA A 298 12.51 -17.54 14.96
N ILE A 299 11.97 -16.95 13.90
CA ILE A 299 10.61 -17.18 13.46
C ILE A 299 10.60 -17.50 11.96
N GLN A 300 10.18 -18.72 11.60
CA GLN A 300 9.82 -18.97 10.21
C GLN A 300 8.45 -18.36 9.99
N TYR A 301 8.39 -17.16 9.41
CA TYR A 301 7.13 -16.42 9.27
C TYR A 301 6.39 -16.71 7.96
N SER A 302 7.07 -17.34 6.99
CA SER A 302 6.46 -17.77 5.73
C SER A 302 7.10 -19.05 5.20
N GLY A 303 6.54 -19.61 4.12
CA GLY A 303 7.14 -20.77 3.42
C GLY A 303 8.52 -20.50 2.81
N TYR A 304 8.90 -19.21 2.65
CA TYR A 304 10.06 -18.76 1.88
C TYR A 304 11.11 -18.01 2.70
N ALA A 305 10.79 -17.65 3.94
CA ALA A 305 11.68 -16.85 4.77
C ALA A 305 11.55 -17.16 6.26
N LEU A 306 12.65 -17.04 6.97
CA LEU A 306 12.72 -16.92 8.42
C LEU A 306 13.23 -15.52 8.78
N MET A 307 12.94 -15.09 10.01
CA MET A 307 13.54 -13.89 10.60
C MET A 307 14.16 -14.22 11.94
N LEU A 308 15.25 -13.53 12.24
CA LEU A 308 15.68 -13.29 13.61
C LEU A 308 15.04 -11.98 14.03
N ALA A 309 14.27 -11.95 15.10
CA ALA A 309 13.59 -10.76 15.56
C ALA A 309 13.84 -10.53 17.07
N VAL A 310 13.94 -9.27 17.47
CA VAL A 310 13.93 -8.83 18.87
C VAL A 310 12.75 -7.87 19.06
N ARG A 311 11.93 -8.09 20.09
CA ARG A 311 10.87 -7.16 20.47
C ARG A 311 11.45 -6.03 21.31
N LEU A 312 11.14 -4.80 20.92
CA LEU A 312 11.63 -3.59 21.59
C LEU A 312 10.47 -2.86 22.30
N ASP A 313 10.79 -2.09 23.34
CA ASP A 313 9.88 -1.11 23.89
C ASP A 313 9.72 0.04 22.88
N PRO A 314 8.53 0.26 22.29
CA PRO A 314 8.35 1.32 21.28
C PRO A 314 8.72 2.70 21.81
N LEU A 315 8.36 3.00 23.07
CA LEU A 315 8.67 4.30 23.70
C LEU A 315 10.12 4.41 24.16
N GLY A 316 10.85 3.30 24.21
CA GLY A 316 12.30 3.25 24.37
C GLY A 316 13.06 3.51 23.06
N VAL A 317 12.41 3.31 21.91
CA VAL A 317 12.96 3.56 20.56
C VAL A 317 12.61 4.94 20.05
N SER A 318 11.35 5.36 20.23
CA SER A 318 10.81 6.60 19.67
C SER A 318 9.89 7.33 20.66
N SER A 319 9.55 8.59 20.39
CA SER A 319 8.56 9.31 21.20
C SER A 319 7.13 9.01 20.74
N LEU A 320 6.17 9.11 21.66
CA LEU A 320 4.76 8.96 21.32
C LEU A 320 4.32 9.93 20.20
N ASP A 321 4.82 11.17 20.22
CA ASP A 321 4.49 12.15 19.18
C ASP A 321 5.05 11.73 17.80
N ALA A 322 6.20 11.07 17.73
CA ALA A 322 6.76 10.56 16.47
C ALA A 322 5.98 9.34 15.95
N LEU A 323 5.45 8.50 16.84
CA LEU A 323 4.67 7.31 16.50
C LEU A 323 3.18 7.60 16.28
N ARG A 324 2.70 8.80 16.69
CA ARG A 324 1.28 9.15 16.71
C ARG A 324 0.55 8.84 15.42
N SER A 325 1.11 9.25 14.27
CA SER A 325 0.45 9.06 12.97
C SER A 325 0.29 7.58 12.63
N GLN A 326 1.29 6.75 12.96
CA GLN A 326 1.24 5.31 12.71
C GLN A 326 0.24 4.62 13.65
N ILE A 327 0.25 4.99 14.95
CA ILE A 327 -0.73 4.48 15.92
C ILE A 327 -2.15 4.88 15.53
N LEU A 328 -2.37 6.13 15.12
CA LEU A 328 -3.68 6.58 14.63
C LEU A 328 -4.11 5.84 13.37
N SER A 329 -3.19 5.53 12.47
CA SER A 329 -3.49 4.76 11.25
C SER A 329 -3.99 3.36 11.59
N ASP A 330 -3.31 2.68 12.51
CA ASP A 330 -3.70 1.33 12.96
C ASP A 330 -5.03 1.36 13.75
N MET A 331 -5.22 2.35 14.61
CA MET A 331 -6.37 2.47 15.51
C MET A 331 -7.64 3.02 14.82
N LYS A 332 -7.48 3.94 13.85
CA LYS A 332 -8.57 4.78 13.30
C LYS A 332 -8.63 4.79 11.78
N GLY A 333 -7.72 4.11 11.09
CA GLY A 333 -7.67 4.12 9.63
C GLY A 333 -8.93 3.53 8.99
N GLU A 334 -9.43 2.40 9.50
CA GLU A 334 -10.66 1.78 9.02
C GLU A 334 -11.89 2.67 9.31
N GLU A 335 -12.01 3.22 10.53
CA GLU A 335 -13.08 4.14 10.91
C GLU A 335 -13.12 5.38 10.00
N LEU A 336 -11.95 5.94 9.67
CA LEU A 336 -11.85 7.07 8.74
C LEU A 336 -12.29 6.66 7.32
N ASN A 337 -11.85 5.50 6.84
CA ASN A 337 -12.21 5.00 5.51
C ASN A 337 -13.73 4.79 5.39
N ASP A 338 -14.35 4.20 6.39
CA ASP A 338 -15.79 3.98 6.44
C ASP A 338 -16.56 5.32 6.48
N ALA A 339 -16.09 6.26 7.29
CA ALA A 339 -16.69 7.59 7.36
C ALA A 339 -16.58 8.34 6.02
N LEU A 340 -15.43 8.25 5.33
CA LEU A 340 -15.22 8.85 4.01
C LEU A 340 -16.09 8.18 2.94
N ALA A 341 -16.21 6.86 2.95
CA ALA A 341 -17.09 6.13 2.03
C ALA A 341 -18.56 6.52 2.23
N ALA A 342 -19.01 6.55 3.49
CA ALA A 342 -20.36 6.97 3.84
C ALA A 342 -20.65 8.44 3.47
N TYR A 343 -19.69 9.32 3.69
CA TYR A 343 -19.81 10.74 3.30
C TYR A 343 -19.85 10.88 1.77
N GLY A 344 -18.96 10.19 1.05
CA GLY A 344 -18.90 10.22 -0.41
C GLY A 344 -20.18 9.72 -1.08
N ALA A 345 -20.81 8.68 -0.51
CA ALA A 345 -22.08 8.15 -0.99
C ALA A 345 -23.25 9.15 -0.87
N GLN A 346 -23.15 10.13 0.05
CA GLN A 346 -24.18 11.17 0.24
C GLN A 346 -23.96 12.41 -0.64
N LEU A 347 -22.78 12.56 -1.24
CA LEU A 347 -22.50 13.69 -2.13
C LEU A 347 -23.37 13.63 -3.39
N ASN A 348 -23.80 14.82 -3.84
CA ASN A 348 -24.59 14.91 -5.06
C ASN A 348 -23.80 14.42 -6.27
N ASN A 349 -24.26 13.36 -6.91
CA ASN A 349 -23.62 12.74 -8.06
C ASN A 349 -24.26 13.23 -9.37
N THR A 350 -23.47 13.94 -10.19
CA THR A 350 -23.85 14.45 -11.50
C THR A 350 -23.00 13.88 -12.63
N LEU A 351 -22.48 12.66 -12.44
CA LEU A 351 -21.73 11.97 -13.50
C LEU A 351 -22.60 11.73 -14.74
N SER A 352 -22.04 12.03 -15.91
CA SER A 352 -22.74 11.91 -17.19
C SER A 352 -22.63 10.51 -17.76
N SER A 353 -23.74 9.78 -17.80
CA SER A 353 -23.81 8.48 -18.47
C SER A 353 -23.36 8.54 -19.95
N SER A 354 -23.61 9.67 -20.63
CA SER A 354 -23.17 9.88 -22.02
C SER A 354 -21.65 10.06 -22.12
N ALA A 355 -21.00 10.69 -21.13
CA ALA A 355 -19.55 10.82 -21.10
C ALA A 355 -18.90 9.47 -20.74
N MET A 356 -19.37 8.81 -19.70
CA MET A 356 -18.88 7.49 -19.26
C MET A 356 -19.03 6.40 -20.35
N SER A 357 -20.10 6.44 -21.16
CA SER A 357 -20.31 5.48 -22.26
C SER A 357 -19.26 5.57 -23.36
N LYS A 358 -18.50 6.68 -23.45
CA LYS A 358 -17.37 6.85 -24.36
C LYS A 358 -16.08 6.23 -23.81
N LEU A 359 -16.05 5.86 -22.52
CA LEU A 359 -14.93 5.28 -21.77
C LEU A 359 -15.30 3.89 -21.22
N PRO A 360 -15.72 2.93 -22.07
CA PRO A 360 -16.23 1.66 -21.57
C PRO A 360 -15.10 0.75 -21.06
N ALA A 361 -15.33 0.04 -19.95
CA ALA A 361 -14.40 -0.94 -19.37
C ALA A 361 -13.96 -2.05 -20.35
N SER A 362 -14.76 -2.30 -21.41
CA SER A 362 -14.40 -3.28 -22.45
C SER A 362 -13.18 -2.90 -23.29
N LYS A 363 -12.68 -1.66 -23.14
CA LYS A 363 -11.44 -1.19 -23.80
C LYS A 363 -10.22 -1.28 -22.89
N ILE A 364 -10.37 -1.73 -21.65
CA ILE A 364 -9.24 -1.95 -20.74
C ILE A 364 -8.26 -2.93 -21.37
N VAL A 365 -7.00 -2.56 -21.34
CA VAL A 365 -5.86 -3.39 -21.73
C VAL A 365 -5.23 -3.90 -20.44
N ASN A 366 -5.37 -5.19 -20.17
CA ASN A 366 -4.75 -5.89 -19.06
C ASN A 366 -3.71 -6.86 -19.64
N ASP A 367 -2.51 -6.34 -19.90
CA ASP A 367 -1.41 -7.15 -20.42
C ASP A 367 -0.64 -7.78 -19.26
N THR A 368 -0.90 -9.07 -19.02
CA THR A 368 -0.22 -9.85 -17.99
C THR A 368 1.20 -10.29 -18.38
N SER A 369 1.64 -10.00 -19.61
CA SER A 369 2.95 -10.43 -20.12
C SER A 369 4.13 -9.64 -19.54
N ALA A 370 3.89 -8.50 -18.92
CA ALA A 370 4.93 -7.68 -18.29
C ALA A 370 5.39 -8.21 -16.91
N ASN A 371 4.70 -9.22 -16.35
CA ASN A 371 4.98 -9.80 -15.02
C ASN A 371 5.47 -11.26 -15.10
N SER A 372 5.93 -11.72 -16.25
CA SER A 372 6.46 -13.09 -16.44
C SER A 372 7.98 -13.12 -16.59
#